data_a16a166d1539207e1886f51a5f68f139
#
_entry.id   a16a166d1539207e1886f51a5f68f139
#
_cell.length_a   1.000
_cell.length_b   1.000
_cell.length_c   1.000
_cell.angle_alpha   90.00
_cell.angle_beta   90.00
_cell.angle_gamma   90.00
#
_symmetry.space_group_name_H-M   'P 1'
#
loop_
_entity.id
_entity.type
_entity.pdbx_description
1 polymer ?
#
loop_
_entity_poly.entity_id
_entity_poly.type
_entity_poly.pdbx_seq_one_letter_code
_entity_poly.pdbx_strand_id
1 'polypeptide(L)'
;VAVVDSTSLVTVWPVIMDELQNDDEEARLRAVKLFGKILSAPGSAVARDFGNYLQQFLKRFNDKATAVRVEMCRWGASFLLCGNNSDASVAREVVESFDQRLLDFHQEVRCASVSAICDVAESFPRLIETELLKAVGDRMFDKKSSVRQLVIKRLSAAYGVYALRFTDTETPPAEASRFDWIPSLLLKGCYQPDMKHHVVEPILADLFPAKVSMERRSMYWLQALCSMDDASSRAFTHVLCAKLKAQCDMREYLAIRQKTKASQQS
;
A
#
# COMPACT_ATOMS: atom_id res chain seq x y z
N VAL A 1 -20.31 17.09 -13.19
CA VAL A 1 -20.38 15.81 -12.44
C VAL A 1 -21.86 15.44 -12.41
N ALA A 2 -22.29 14.41 -13.15
CA ALA A 2 -23.64 13.93 -13.11
C ALA A 2 -23.90 13.28 -11.74
N VAL A 3 -24.77 13.85 -10.95
CA VAL A 3 -25.28 13.22 -9.72
C VAL A 3 -26.10 12.02 -10.17
N VAL A 4 -25.72 10.83 -9.74
CA VAL A 4 -26.50 9.62 -10.02
C VAL A 4 -27.76 9.71 -9.15
N ASP A 5 -28.90 9.97 -9.80
CA ASP A 5 -30.18 9.97 -9.12
C ASP A 5 -30.55 8.55 -8.72
N SER A 6 -30.61 8.31 -7.40
CA SER A 6 -30.90 6.99 -6.83
C SER A 6 -32.28 6.46 -7.27
N THR A 7 -33.26 7.34 -7.57
CA THR A 7 -34.60 6.93 -7.99
C THR A 7 -34.58 6.32 -9.38
N SER A 8 -33.76 6.81 -10.30
CA SER A 8 -33.62 6.27 -11.66
C SER A 8 -33.00 4.86 -11.68
N LEU A 9 -32.34 4.45 -10.60
CA LEU A 9 -31.68 3.15 -10.50
C LEU A 9 -32.59 2.04 -9.96
N VAL A 10 -33.76 2.37 -9.39
CA VAL A 10 -34.67 1.38 -8.76
C VAL A 10 -35.03 0.23 -9.70
N THR A 11 -35.25 0.51 -10.97
CA THR A 11 -35.59 -0.50 -11.98
C THR A 11 -34.41 -1.34 -12.42
N VAL A 12 -33.18 -0.84 -12.23
CA VAL A 12 -31.94 -1.51 -12.68
C VAL A 12 -31.36 -2.39 -11.58
N TRP A 13 -31.64 -2.11 -10.31
CA TRP A 13 -31.11 -2.87 -9.17
C TRP A 13 -31.36 -4.37 -9.23
N PRO A 14 -32.59 -4.86 -9.51
CA PRO A 14 -32.81 -6.31 -9.59
C PRO A 14 -31.93 -6.98 -10.64
N VAL A 15 -31.75 -6.36 -11.80
CA VAL A 15 -30.91 -6.90 -12.87
C VAL A 15 -29.43 -6.96 -12.45
N ILE A 16 -28.92 -5.92 -11.79
CA ILE A 16 -27.53 -5.93 -11.28
C ILE A 16 -27.36 -7.00 -10.22
N MET A 17 -28.37 -7.20 -9.35
CA MET A 17 -28.33 -8.22 -8.31
C MET A 17 -28.34 -9.65 -8.89
N ASP A 18 -29.12 -9.90 -9.91
CA ASP A 18 -29.13 -11.17 -10.62
C ASP A 18 -27.77 -11.44 -11.28
N GLU A 19 -27.19 -10.43 -11.93
CA GLU A 19 -25.83 -10.54 -12.50
C GLU A 19 -24.74 -10.74 -11.42
N LEU A 20 -24.87 -10.18 -10.23
CA LEU A 20 -23.95 -10.45 -9.12
C LEU A 20 -24.02 -11.90 -8.62
N GLN A 21 -25.13 -12.59 -8.84
CA GLN A 21 -25.33 -13.99 -8.43
C GLN A 21 -25.16 -14.99 -9.58
N ASN A 22 -24.90 -14.50 -10.80
CA ASN A 22 -24.73 -15.31 -11.99
C ASN A 22 -23.61 -16.35 -11.81
N ASP A 23 -23.76 -17.52 -12.38
CA ASP A 23 -22.73 -18.57 -12.36
C ASP A 23 -21.49 -18.19 -13.17
N ASP A 24 -21.65 -17.40 -14.22
CA ASP A 24 -20.55 -16.88 -15.02
C ASP A 24 -19.69 -15.86 -14.24
N GLU A 25 -18.38 -16.10 -14.19
CA GLU A 25 -17.42 -15.21 -13.53
C GLU A 25 -17.38 -13.83 -14.18
N GLU A 26 -17.41 -13.76 -15.51
CA GLU A 26 -17.33 -12.50 -16.23
C GLU A 26 -18.57 -11.62 -16.00
N ALA A 27 -19.77 -12.24 -15.93
CA ALA A 27 -21.01 -11.55 -15.59
C ALA A 27 -20.90 -10.93 -14.19
N ARG A 28 -20.48 -11.71 -13.19
CA ARG A 28 -20.28 -11.19 -11.83
C ARG A 28 -19.24 -10.08 -11.77
N LEU A 29 -18.14 -10.22 -12.50
CA LEU A 29 -17.09 -9.20 -12.55
C LEU A 29 -17.59 -7.90 -13.17
N ARG A 30 -18.38 -7.96 -14.25
CA ARG A 30 -19.01 -6.77 -14.86
C ARG A 30 -19.97 -6.10 -13.89
N ALA A 31 -20.82 -6.88 -13.22
CA ALA A 31 -21.74 -6.38 -12.21
C ALA A 31 -21.03 -5.69 -11.03
N VAL A 32 -19.96 -6.29 -10.51
CA VAL A 32 -19.13 -5.69 -9.46
C VAL A 32 -18.52 -4.37 -9.92
N LYS A 33 -17.97 -4.30 -11.11
CA LYS A 33 -17.41 -3.05 -11.66
C LYS A 33 -18.45 -1.95 -11.82
N LEU A 34 -19.63 -2.31 -12.31
CA LEU A 34 -20.72 -1.36 -12.50
C LEU A 34 -21.24 -0.84 -11.16
N PHE A 35 -21.59 -1.75 -10.26
CA PHE A 35 -22.14 -1.39 -8.95
C PHE A 35 -21.11 -0.62 -8.12
N GLY A 36 -19.84 -1.06 -8.14
CA GLY A 36 -18.75 -0.36 -7.48
C GLY A 36 -18.56 1.08 -7.95
N LYS A 37 -18.68 1.35 -9.25
CA LYS A 37 -18.64 2.73 -9.79
C LYS A 37 -19.80 3.59 -9.29
N ILE A 38 -20.99 3.02 -9.21
CA ILE A 38 -22.17 3.74 -8.71
C ILE A 38 -21.99 4.09 -7.22
N LEU A 39 -21.51 3.14 -6.41
CA LEU A 39 -21.28 3.36 -4.98
C LEU A 39 -20.18 4.38 -4.70
N SER A 40 -19.11 4.39 -5.52
CA SER A 40 -17.99 5.30 -5.37
C SER A 40 -18.19 6.65 -6.05
N ALA A 41 -19.34 6.89 -6.67
CA ALA A 41 -19.64 8.19 -7.28
C ALA A 41 -19.73 9.29 -6.21
N PRO A 42 -19.09 10.46 -6.40
CA PRO A 42 -19.16 11.56 -5.45
C PRO A 42 -20.60 11.96 -5.16
N GLY A 43 -20.98 12.04 -3.88
CA GLY A 43 -22.34 12.38 -3.45
C GLY A 43 -23.37 11.26 -3.63
N SER A 44 -22.93 10.03 -3.93
CA SER A 44 -23.84 8.87 -4.03
C SER A 44 -24.49 8.57 -2.68
N ALA A 45 -25.83 8.60 -2.63
CA ALA A 45 -26.62 8.20 -1.48
C ALA A 45 -26.98 6.70 -1.51
N VAL A 46 -26.55 5.99 -2.54
CA VAL A 46 -26.94 4.60 -2.82
C VAL A 46 -26.60 3.66 -1.66
N ALA A 47 -25.46 3.84 -1.00
CA ALA A 47 -25.08 3.02 0.14
C ALA A 47 -26.09 3.14 1.30
N ARG A 48 -26.63 4.34 1.52
CA ARG A 48 -27.65 4.61 2.56
C ARG A 48 -29.03 4.14 2.14
N ASP A 49 -29.42 4.42 0.90
CA ASP A 49 -30.79 4.23 0.42
C ASP A 49 -31.08 2.75 0.08
N PHE A 50 -30.02 1.96 -0.24
CA PHE A 50 -30.13 0.58 -0.70
C PHE A 50 -29.25 -0.40 0.08
N GLY A 51 -29.25 -0.31 1.40
CA GLY A 51 -28.40 -1.10 2.29
C GLY A 51 -28.46 -2.63 2.07
N ASN A 52 -29.64 -3.18 1.73
CA ASN A 52 -29.77 -4.61 1.44
C ASN A 52 -28.98 -5.05 0.20
N TYR A 53 -28.95 -4.23 -0.83
CA TYR A 53 -28.17 -4.52 -2.04
C TYR A 53 -26.67 -4.35 -1.78
N LEU A 54 -26.30 -3.36 -0.97
CA LEU A 54 -24.93 -3.17 -0.53
C LEU A 54 -24.41 -4.40 0.22
N GLN A 55 -25.20 -4.96 1.14
CA GLN A 55 -24.84 -6.16 1.88
C GLN A 55 -24.60 -7.39 0.97
N GLN A 56 -25.42 -7.55 -0.07
CA GLN A 56 -25.21 -8.60 -1.06
C GLN A 56 -23.95 -8.36 -1.89
N PHE A 57 -23.66 -7.12 -2.21
CA PHE A 57 -22.45 -6.73 -2.92
C PHE A 57 -21.20 -7.00 -2.08
N LEU A 58 -21.19 -6.65 -0.78
CA LEU A 58 -20.05 -6.88 0.12
C LEU A 58 -19.70 -8.37 0.25
N LYS A 59 -20.68 -9.27 0.13
CA LYS A 59 -20.42 -10.72 0.09
C LYS A 59 -19.48 -11.14 -1.05
N ARG A 60 -19.34 -10.32 -2.12
CA ARG A 60 -18.42 -10.60 -3.23
C ARG A 60 -16.94 -10.48 -2.84
N PHE A 61 -16.60 -9.92 -1.67
CA PHE A 61 -15.25 -10.09 -1.11
C PHE A 61 -14.88 -11.56 -0.93
N ASN A 62 -15.85 -12.44 -0.74
CA ASN A 62 -15.69 -13.89 -0.60
C ASN A 62 -16.13 -14.66 -1.86
N ASP A 63 -16.14 -14.03 -3.04
CA ASP A 63 -16.50 -14.70 -4.30
C ASP A 63 -15.58 -15.88 -4.61
N LYS A 64 -16.13 -16.92 -5.27
CA LYS A 64 -15.35 -18.06 -5.73
C LYS A 64 -14.26 -17.68 -6.74
N ALA A 65 -14.51 -16.64 -7.56
CA ALA A 65 -13.59 -16.17 -8.60
C ALA A 65 -12.55 -15.19 -8.04
N THR A 66 -11.29 -15.43 -8.38
CA THR A 66 -10.15 -14.58 -7.96
C THR A 66 -10.28 -13.16 -8.49
N ALA A 67 -10.66 -13.00 -9.76
CA ALA A 67 -10.80 -11.70 -10.40
C ALA A 67 -11.86 -10.82 -9.71
N VAL A 68 -12.95 -11.41 -9.26
CA VAL A 68 -14.01 -10.71 -8.53
C VAL A 68 -13.49 -10.23 -7.17
N ARG A 69 -12.79 -11.07 -6.41
CA ARG A 69 -12.20 -10.67 -5.11
C ARG A 69 -11.16 -9.57 -5.26
N VAL A 70 -10.32 -9.63 -6.32
CA VAL A 70 -9.36 -8.55 -6.63
C VAL A 70 -10.07 -7.23 -6.91
N GLU A 71 -11.14 -7.28 -7.71
CA GLU A 71 -11.92 -6.07 -8.04
C GLU A 71 -12.63 -5.50 -6.80
N MET A 72 -13.11 -6.36 -5.90
CA MET A 72 -13.68 -5.92 -4.61
C MET A 72 -12.66 -5.17 -3.75
N CYS A 73 -11.40 -5.63 -3.70
CA CYS A 73 -10.34 -4.88 -2.99
C CYS A 73 -10.09 -3.50 -3.63
N ARG A 74 -10.05 -3.42 -4.96
CA ARG A 74 -9.89 -2.15 -5.68
C ARG A 74 -11.06 -1.19 -5.44
N TRP A 75 -12.27 -1.74 -5.52
CA TRP A 75 -13.46 -0.96 -5.22
C TRP A 75 -13.45 -0.44 -3.78
N GLY A 76 -13.18 -1.29 -2.80
CA GLY A 76 -13.15 -0.93 -1.39
C GLY A 76 -12.18 0.23 -1.11
N ALA A 77 -10.97 0.20 -1.71
CA ALA A 77 -10.04 1.31 -1.63
C ALA A 77 -10.64 2.60 -2.24
N SER A 78 -11.20 2.52 -3.45
CA SER A 78 -11.84 3.67 -4.10
C SER A 78 -13.00 4.24 -3.28
N PHE A 79 -13.82 3.39 -2.69
CA PHE A 79 -14.94 3.76 -1.83
C PHE A 79 -14.47 4.53 -0.59
N LEU A 80 -13.44 4.02 0.11
CA LEU A 80 -12.88 4.68 1.29
C LEU A 80 -12.18 6.00 0.94
N LEU A 81 -11.55 6.09 -0.24
CA LEU A 81 -10.83 7.28 -0.70
C LEU A 81 -11.76 8.39 -1.20
N CYS A 82 -12.96 8.05 -1.69
CA CYS A 82 -13.93 9.07 -2.16
C CYS A 82 -14.57 9.89 -1.04
N GLY A 83 -14.32 9.55 0.23
CA GLY A 83 -14.87 10.29 1.37
C GLY A 83 -16.39 10.09 1.56
N ASN A 84 -17.01 9.18 0.83
CA ASN A 84 -18.44 8.80 1.00
C ASN A 84 -18.69 7.97 2.28
N ASN A 85 -17.78 8.11 3.27
CA ASN A 85 -17.78 7.35 4.53
C ASN A 85 -18.86 7.83 5.52
N SER A 86 -19.99 8.30 5.02
CA SER A 86 -21.13 8.71 5.85
C SER A 86 -21.69 7.55 6.71
N ASP A 87 -21.41 6.30 6.32
CA ASP A 87 -21.72 5.11 7.08
C ASP A 87 -20.41 4.44 7.60
N ALA A 88 -20.07 4.74 8.85
CA ALA A 88 -18.90 4.19 9.50
C ALA A 88 -18.96 2.64 9.64
N SER A 89 -20.16 2.04 9.60
CA SER A 89 -20.30 0.59 9.68
C SER A 89 -19.83 -0.09 8.40
N VAL A 90 -20.20 0.48 7.25
CA VAL A 90 -19.76 -0.01 5.92
C VAL A 90 -18.25 0.15 5.76
N ALA A 91 -17.71 1.31 6.15
CA ALA A 91 -16.26 1.53 6.11
C ALA A 91 -15.50 0.49 6.93
N ARG A 92 -15.99 0.16 8.12
CA ARG A 92 -15.40 -0.89 8.98
C ARG A 92 -15.47 -2.26 8.32
N GLU A 93 -16.62 -2.65 7.77
CA GLU A 93 -16.79 -3.95 7.10
C GLU A 93 -15.87 -4.10 5.88
N VAL A 94 -15.64 -3.02 5.13
CA VAL A 94 -14.68 -3.01 4.03
C VAL A 94 -13.25 -3.21 4.52
N VAL A 95 -12.86 -2.53 5.61
CA VAL A 95 -11.53 -2.67 6.23
C VAL A 95 -11.31 -4.08 6.79
N GLU A 96 -12.31 -4.65 7.46
CA GLU A 96 -12.29 -6.05 7.95
C GLU A 96 -12.16 -7.04 6.78
N SER A 97 -12.82 -6.76 5.65
CA SER A 97 -12.68 -7.57 4.44
C SER A 97 -11.26 -7.51 3.88
N PHE A 98 -10.57 -6.38 3.95
CA PHE A 98 -9.16 -6.29 3.53
C PHE A 98 -8.27 -7.17 4.40
N ASP A 99 -8.46 -7.17 5.73
CA ASP A 99 -7.70 -8.04 6.63
C ASP A 99 -7.83 -9.51 6.24
N GLN A 100 -9.06 -9.97 6.01
CA GLN A 100 -9.31 -11.34 5.55
C GLN A 100 -8.64 -11.63 4.20
N ARG A 101 -8.60 -10.68 3.27
CA ARG A 101 -7.96 -10.86 1.94
C ARG A 101 -6.44 -10.81 1.99
N LEU A 102 -5.82 -10.29 3.04
CA LEU A 102 -4.36 -10.45 3.26
C LEU A 102 -3.94 -11.91 3.41
N LEU A 103 -4.86 -12.79 3.82
CA LEU A 103 -4.64 -14.22 4.00
C LEU A 103 -5.22 -15.06 2.85
N ASP A 104 -5.67 -14.43 1.77
CA ASP A 104 -6.28 -15.13 0.63
C ASP A 104 -5.34 -16.19 0.05
N PHE A 105 -5.93 -17.26 -0.44
CA PHE A 105 -5.20 -18.35 -1.08
C PHE A 105 -4.42 -17.87 -2.31
N HIS A 106 -5.00 -16.96 -3.11
CA HIS A 106 -4.43 -16.42 -4.33
C HIS A 106 -3.57 -15.18 -4.07
N GLN A 107 -2.35 -15.16 -4.61
CA GLN A 107 -1.41 -14.07 -4.44
C GLN A 107 -1.93 -12.72 -4.99
N GLU A 108 -2.70 -12.76 -6.07
CA GLU A 108 -3.27 -11.57 -6.72
C GLU A 108 -4.23 -10.83 -5.78
N VAL A 109 -5.01 -11.58 -5.00
CA VAL A 109 -5.94 -11.01 -4.02
C VAL A 109 -5.16 -10.42 -2.84
N ARG A 110 -4.13 -11.14 -2.34
CA ARG A 110 -3.26 -10.60 -1.28
C ARG A 110 -2.57 -9.31 -1.73
N CYS A 111 -2.05 -9.26 -2.97
CA CYS A 111 -1.48 -8.04 -3.54
C CYS A 111 -2.50 -6.90 -3.63
N ALA A 112 -3.72 -7.19 -4.05
CA ALA A 112 -4.78 -6.19 -4.14
C ALA A 112 -5.16 -5.65 -2.76
N SER A 113 -5.24 -6.52 -1.74
CA SER A 113 -5.50 -6.10 -0.36
C SER A 113 -4.36 -5.25 0.21
N VAL A 114 -3.09 -5.66 0.04
CA VAL A 114 -1.92 -4.85 0.44
C VAL A 114 -1.97 -3.46 -0.19
N SER A 115 -2.26 -3.37 -1.50
CA SER A 115 -2.35 -2.07 -2.17
C SER A 115 -3.51 -1.23 -1.61
N ALA A 116 -4.69 -1.82 -1.44
CA ALA A 116 -5.87 -1.15 -0.92
C ALA A 116 -5.64 -0.55 0.48
N ILE A 117 -5.07 -1.35 1.39
CA ILE A 117 -4.77 -0.89 2.77
C ILE A 117 -3.77 0.25 2.76
N CYS A 118 -2.69 0.15 1.97
CA CYS A 118 -1.68 1.20 1.90
C CYS A 118 -2.23 2.48 1.25
N ASP A 119 -3.02 2.40 0.17
CA ASP A 119 -3.65 3.56 -0.47
C ASP A 119 -4.53 4.33 0.52
N VAL A 120 -5.33 3.60 1.31
CA VAL A 120 -6.19 4.21 2.34
C VAL A 120 -5.34 4.78 3.49
N ALA A 121 -4.32 4.06 3.96
CA ALA A 121 -3.45 4.53 5.04
C ALA A 121 -2.68 5.81 4.67
N GLU A 122 -2.25 5.94 3.41
CA GLU A 122 -1.57 7.15 2.90
C GLU A 122 -2.48 8.38 2.90
N SER A 123 -3.78 8.21 2.63
CA SER A 123 -4.73 9.31 2.50
C SER A 123 -5.53 9.57 3.78
N PHE A 124 -5.97 8.52 4.44
CA PHE A 124 -6.82 8.54 5.64
C PHE A 124 -6.27 7.58 6.71
N PRO A 125 -5.13 7.90 7.35
CA PRO A 125 -4.48 7.00 8.31
C PRO A 125 -5.36 6.60 9.49
N ARG A 126 -6.39 7.38 9.83
CA ARG A 126 -7.35 7.08 10.91
C ARG A 126 -8.26 5.89 10.59
N LEU A 127 -8.49 5.58 9.32
CA LEU A 127 -9.34 4.46 8.91
C LEU A 127 -8.63 3.11 9.03
N ILE A 128 -7.31 3.10 9.04
CA ILE A 128 -6.49 1.88 9.13
C ILE A 128 -5.87 1.79 10.53
N GLU A 129 -6.21 0.77 11.26
CA GLU A 129 -5.62 0.49 12.56
C GLU A 129 -4.17 0.03 12.42
N THR A 130 -3.35 0.28 13.46
CA THR A 130 -1.92 -0.09 13.48
C THR A 130 -1.73 -1.59 13.30
N GLU A 131 -2.62 -2.38 13.88
CA GLU A 131 -2.61 -3.85 13.82
C GLU A 131 -2.79 -4.34 12.39
N LEU A 132 -3.73 -3.74 11.64
CA LEU A 132 -3.94 -4.09 10.22
C LEU A 132 -2.72 -3.69 9.37
N LEU A 133 -2.13 -2.53 9.64
CA LEU A 133 -0.91 -2.12 8.93
C LEU A 133 0.28 -3.05 9.25
N LYS A 134 0.39 -3.55 10.49
CA LYS A 134 1.37 -4.58 10.88
C LYS A 134 1.09 -5.91 10.18
N ALA A 135 -0.18 -6.30 10.02
CA ALA A 135 -0.55 -7.49 9.25
C ALA A 135 -0.12 -7.38 7.77
N VAL A 136 -0.16 -6.18 7.18
CA VAL A 136 0.49 -5.92 5.88
C VAL A 136 2.00 -6.16 5.97
N GLY A 137 2.64 -5.67 7.03
CA GLY A 137 4.08 -5.88 7.27
C GLY A 137 4.46 -7.36 7.34
N ASP A 138 3.64 -8.21 7.95
CA ASP A 138 3.87 -9.65 8.04
C ASP A 138 3.88 -10.32 6.65
N ARG A 139 3.24 -9.75 5.66
CA ARG A 139 3.30 -10.21 4.26
C ARG A 139 4.68 -9.99 3.63
N MET A 140 5.60 -9.28 4.28
CA MET A 140 7.01 -9.25 3.87
C MET A 140 7.68 -10.63 3.94
N PHE A 141 7.08 -11.56 4.67
CA PHE A 141 7.49 -12.97 4.77
C PHE A 141 6.58 -13.92 3.98
N ASP A 142 5.78 -13.40 3.05
CA ASP A 142 4.89 -14.19 2.20
C ASP A 142 5.69 -15.21 1.38
N LYS A 143 5.06 -16.37 1.10
CA LYS A 143 5.66 -17.41 0.25
C LYS A 143 5.96 -16.96 -1.17
N LYS A 144 5.25 -15.93 -1.68
CA LYS A 144 5.40 -15.40 -3.04
C LYS A 144 6.24 -14.12 -3.03
N SER A 145 7.32 -14.11 -3.81
CA SER A 145 8.23 -12.95 -3.92
C SER A 145 7.52 -11.69 -4.41
N SER A 146 6.53 -11.83 -5.31
CA SER A 146 5.72 -10.70 -5.80
C SER A 146 4.98 -9.97 -4.68
N VAL A 147 4.44 -10.72 -3.71
CA VAL A 147 3.77 -10.13 -2.54
C VAL A 147 4.80 -9.43 -1.65
N ARG A 148 5.93 -10.09 -1.34
CA ARG A 148 7.00 -9.50 -0.52
C ARG A 148 7.53 -8.18 -1.09
N GLN A 149 7.83 -8.16 -2.41
CA GLN A 149 8.31 -6.97 -3.11
C GLN A 149 7.28 -5.83 -3.08
N LEU A 150 6.01 -6.16 -3.30
CA LEU A 150 4.92 -5.18 -3.23
C LEU A 150 4.81 -4.57 -1.83
N VAL A 151 4.86 -5.39 -0.78
CA VAL A 151 4.80 -4.91 0.62
C VAL A 151 5.93 -3.92 0.90
N ILE A 152 7.18 -4.26 0.54
CA ILE A 152 8.33 -3.38 0.73
C ILE A 152 8.08 -2.04 0.04
N LYS A 153 7.70 -2.08 -1.24
CA LYS A 153 7.44 -0.87 -2.03
C LYS A 153 6.33 -0.02 -1.42
N ARG A 154 5.21 -0.65 -1.04
CA ARG A 154 4.04 0.06 -0.52
C ARG A 154 4.26 0.64 0.87
N LEU A 155 4.87 -0.13 1.78
CA LEU A 155 5.19 0.38 3.13
C LEU A 155 6.25 1.48 3.08
N SER A 156 7.26 1.39 2.19
CA SER A 156 8.23 2.48 2.00
C SER A 156 7.55 3.77 1.56
N ALA A 157 6.63 3.67 0.58
CA ALA A 157 5.89 4.83 0.09
C ALA A 157 4.99 5.43 1.19
N ALA A 158 4.24 4.60 1.90
CA ALA A 158 3.39 5.04 3.01
C ALA A 158 4.18 5.74 4.12
N TYR A 159 5.35 5.18 4.48
CA TYR A 159 6.25 5.83 5.44
C TYR A 159 6.78 7.16 4.93
N GLY A 160 7.17 7.25 3.66
CA GLY A 160 7.63 8.50 3.05
C GLY A 160 6.56 9.60 3.06
N VAL A 161 5.31 9.26 2.78
CA VAL A 161 4.17 10.20 2.87
C VAL A 161 3.96 10.64 4.32
N TYR A 162 4.02 9.69 5.26
CA TYR A 162 3.91 9.97 6.69
C TYR A 162 5.03 10.89 7.17
N ALA A 163 6.29 10.61 6.86
CA ALA A 163 7.43 11.41 7.25
C ALA A 163 7.30 12.86 6.75
N LEU A 164 6.81 13.06 5.51
CA LEU A 164 6.60 14.40 4.96
C LEU A 164 5.48 15.19 5.64
N ARG A 165 4.44 14.51 6.15
CA ARG A 165 3.27 15.17 6.73
C ARG A 165 3.39 15.46 8.22
N PHE A 166 4.03 14.56 8.97
CA PHE A 166 3.89 14.51 10.43
C PHE A 166 5.18 14.79 11.21
N THR A 167 6.35 14.69 10.59
CA THR A 167 7.62 14.94 11.28
C THR A 167 7.98 16.43 11.39
N ASP A 168 7.24 17.31 10.73
CA ASP A 168 7.47 18.76 10.74
C ASP A 168 6.67 19.50 11.84
N THR A 169 5.84 18.81 12.58
CA THR A 169 5.07 19.41 13.67
C THR A 169 5.82 19.29 14.98
N GLU A 170 5.90 20.39 15.77
CA GLU A 170 6.55 20.41 17.09
C GLU A 170 5.96 19.36 18.05
N THR A 171 4.71 18.95 17.83
CA THR A 171 4.04 17.85 18.51
C THR A 171 3.50 16.87 17.46
N PRO A 172 4.19 15.74 17.22
CA PRO A 172 3.66 14.72 16.33
C PRO A 172 2.27 14.29 16.83
N PRO A 173 1.27 14.20 15.97
CA PRO A 173 -0.03 13.70 16.36
C PRO A 173 0.09 12.26 16.90
N ALA A 174 -0.84 11.85 17.78
CA ALA A 174 -0.85 10.48 18.34
C ALA A 174 -0.85 9.37 17.28
N GLU A 175 -1.16 9.72 16.03
CA GLU A 175 -1.12 8.85 14.87
C GLU A 175 0.30 8.62 14.33
N ALA A 176 1.28 9.43 14.75
CA ALA A 176 2.66 9.37 14.30
C ALA A 176 3.31 8.01 14.61
N SER A 177 3.08 7.45 15.80
CA SER A 177 3.64 6.18 16.22
C SER A 177 3.18 4.97 15.38
N ARG A 178 2.15 5.12 14.57
CA ARG A 178 1.59 4.04 13.74
C ARG A 178 2.53 3.57 12.64
N PHE A 179 3.45 4.42 12.19
CA PHE A 179 4.36 4.13 11.08
C PHE A 179 5.82 3.95 11.51
N ASP A 180 6.17 4.28 12.77
CA ASP A 180 7.56 4.30 13.26
C ASP A 180 8.27 2.94 13.22
N TRP A 181 7.54 1.84 13.21
CA TRP A 181 8.06 0.48 13.11
C TRP A 181 8.47 0.06 11.69
N ILE A 182 8.01 0.78 10.64
CA ILE A 182 8.21 0.41 9.24
C ILE A 182 9.70 0.38 8.85
N PRO A 183 10.53 1.41 9.15
CA PRO A 183 11.94 1.37 8.79
C PRO A 183 12.67 0.16 9.38
N SER A 184 12.37 -0.18 10.65
CA SER A 184 12.95 -1.32 11.34
C SER A 184 12.57 -2.65 10.66
N LEU A 185 11.30 -2.81 10.28
CA LEU A 185 10.83 -3.99 9.56
C LEU A 185 11.51 -4.14 8.19
N LEU A 186 11.56 -3.06 7.40
CA LEU A 186 12.15 -3.07 6.07
C LEU A 186 13.64 -3.46 6.13
N LEU A 187 14.39 -2.92 7.09
CA LEU A 187 15.80 -3.25 7.29
C LEU A 187 16.01 -4.73 7.61
N LYS A 188 15.14 -5.35 8.40
CA LYS A 188 15.19 -6.80 8.66
C LYS A 188 15.02 -7.64 7.39
N GLY A 189 14.35 -7.12 6.36
CA GLY A 189 14.27 -7.75 5.05
C GLY A 189 15.63 -7.93 4.35
N CYS A 190 16.65 -7.13 4.71
CA CYS A 190 18.01 -7.29 4.18
C CYS A 190 18.67 -8.62 4.55
N TYR A 191 18.18 -9.31 5.56
CA TYR A 191 18.66 -10.65 5.95
C TYR A 191 18.10 -11.77 5.07
N GLN A 192 17.09 -11.47 4.24
CA GLN A 192 16.55 -12.43 3.27
C GLN A 192 17.33 -12.34 1.95
N PRO A 193 18.00 -13.42 1.50
CA PRO A 193 18.90 -13.36 0.34
C PRO A 193 18.22 -12.90 -0.95
N ASP A 194 16.96 -13.35 -1.16
CA ASP A 194 16.16 -13.02 -2.35
C ASP A 194 15.52 -11.62 -2.28
N MET A 195 15.54 -10.98 -1.11
CA MET A 195 14.91 -9.67 -0.90
C MET A 195 15.92 -8.52 -0.76
N LYS A 196 17.18 -8.82 -0.51
CA LYS A 196 18.22 -7.82 -0.21
C LYS A 196 18.25 -6.66 -1.21
N HIS A 197 18.20 -6.94 -2.50
CA HIS A 197 18.23 -5.91 -3.54
C HIS A 197 16.94 -5.07 -3.58
N HIS A 198 15.79 -5.69 -3.30
CA HIS A 198 14.50 -5.00 -3.28
C HIS A 198 14.29 -4.13 -2.03
N VAL A 199 15.04 -4.39 -0.97
CA VAL A 199 14.97 -3.61 0.29
C VAL A 199 15.92 -2.41 0.27
N VAL A 200 17.12 -2.57 -0.30
CA VAL A 200 18.17 -1.54 -0.27
C VAL A 200 17.73 -0.27 -0.99
N GLU A 201 17.14 -0.38 -2.18
CA GLU A 201 16.74 0.78 -2.98
C GLU A 201 15.63 1.61 -2.29
N PRO A 202 14.51 1.03 -1.84
CA PRO A 202 13.51 1.77 -1.07
C PRO A 202 14.05 2.42 0.20
N ILE A 203 14.89 1.73 0.96
CA ILE A 203 15.49 2.29 2.18
C ILE A 203 16.34 3.53 1.87
N LEU A 204 17.10 3.52 0.78
CA LEU A 204 18.01 4.60 0.45
C LEU A 204 17.35 5.78 -0.29
N ALA A 205 16.24 5.53 -1.00
CA ALA A 205 15.60 6.50 -1.88
C ALA A 205 14.18 6.88 -1.46
N ASP A 206 13.34 5.91 -1.09
CA ASP A 206 11.90 6.10 -0.95
C ASP A 206 11.47 6.46 0.47
N LEU A 207 12.16 5.94 1.51
CA LEU A 207 11.82 6.27 2.91
C LEU A 207 11.89 7.77 3.19
N PHE A 208 12.88 8.45 2.58
CA PHE A 208 13.06 9.89 2.71
C PHE A 208 13.26 10.52 1.33
N PRO A 209 12.19 11.03 0.71
CA PRO A 209 12.22 11.54 -0.66
C PRO A 209 13.29 12.61 -0.88
N ALA A 210 13.93 12.59 -2.05
CA ALA A 210 14.99 13.53 -2.43
C ALA A 210 14.55 15.00 -2.50
N LYS A 211 13.24 15.27 -2.52
CA LYS A 211 12.66 16.62 -2.52
C LYS A 211 12.81 17.36 -1.18
N VAL A 212 13.15 16.63 -0.13
CA VAL A 212 13.36 17.20 1.22
C VAL A 212 14.80 17.70 1.32
N SER A 213 15.01 18.84 2.00
CA SER A 213 16.37 19.39 2.23
C SER A 213 17.26 18.37 2.95
N MET A 214 18.59 18.49 2.76
CA MET A 214 19.55 17.59 3.41
C MET A 214 19.44 17.60 4.93
N GLU A 215 19.20 18.77 5.53
CA GLU A 215 19.05 18.93 6.98
C GLU A 215 17.83 18.15 7.49
N ARG A 216 16.66 18.34 6.86
CA ARG A 216 15.43 17.61 7.21
C ARG A 216 15.59 16.12 6.99
N ARG A 217 16.20 15.72 5.89
CA ARG A 217 16.46 14.32 5.58
C ARG A 217 17.35 13.65 6.64
N SER A 218 18.35 14.37 7.13
CA SER A 218 19.22 13.91 8.22
C SER A 218 18.45 13.76 9.53
N MET A 219 17.54 14.72 9.84
CA MET A 219 16.68 14.61 11.02
C MET A 219 15.76 13.40 10.97
N TYR A 220 15.16 13.10 9.83
CA TYR A 220 14.31 11.91 9.66
C TYR A 220 15.10 10.62 9.84
N TRP A 221 16.33 10.57 9.31
CA TRP A 221 17.21 9.43 9.52
C TRP A 221 17.57 9.26 10.99
N LEU A 222 17.87 10.33 11.71
CA LEU A 222 18.16 10.27 13.15
C LEU A 222 16.95 9.77 13.94
N GLN A 223 15.74 10.25 13.62
CA GLN A 223 14.51 9.78 14.26
C GLN A 223 14.26 8.29 13.98
N ALA A 224 14.42 7.85 12.74
CA ALA A 224 14.30 6.44 12.39
C ALA A 224 15.35 5.57 13.12
N LEU A 225 16.59 6.05 13.23
CA LEU A 225 17.66 5.35 13.96
C LEU A 225 17.34 5.20 15.45
N CYS A 226 16.74 6.21 16.08
CA CYS A 226 16.31 6.14 17.48
C CYS A 226 15.23 5.09 17.75
N SER A 227 14.43 4.74 16.74
CA SER A 227 13.37 3.72 16.83
C SER A 227 13.84 2.30 16.43
N MET A 228 15.09 2.14 15.97
CA MET A 228 15.63 0.86 15.51
C MET A 228 16.11 -0.02 16.67
N ASP A 229 15.83 -1.31 16.56
CA ASP A 229 16.45 -2.32 17.39
C ASP A 229 17.88 -2.69 16.89
N ASP A 230 18.62 -3.47 17.66
CA ASP A 230 20.00 -3.87 17.32
C ASP A 230 20.10 -4.59 15.97
N ALA A 231 19.10 -5.39 15.60
CA ALA A 231 19.12 -6.12 14.33
C ALA A 231 18.97 -5.17 13.14
N SER A 232 18.04 -4.22 13.23
CA SER A 232 17.81 -3.20 12.20
C SER A 232 18.99 -2.23 12.09
N SER A 233 19.59 -1.82 13.21
CA SER A 233 20.77 -0.97 13.25
C SER A 233 21.98 -1.63 12.56
N ARG A 234 22.22 -2.92 12.82
CA ARG A 234 23.26 -3.69 12.12
C ARG A 234 22.98 -3.81 10.63
N ALA A 235 21.71 -4.10 10.24
CA ALA A 235 21.35 -4.16 8.83
C ALA A 235 21.54 -2.81 8.12
N PHE A 236 21.16 -1.71 8.77
CA PHE A 236 21.37 -0.36 8.24
C PHE A 236 22.84 -0.03 8.04
N THR A 237 23.68 -0.32 9.05
CA THR A 237 25.13 -0.14 8.96
C THR A 237 25.71 -0.97 7.81
N HIS A 238 25.28 -2.21 7.65
CA HIS A 238 25.71 -3.05 6.53
C HIS A 238 25.35 -2.45 5.17
N VAL A 239 24.13 -1.94 5.00
CA VAL A 239 23.67 -1.29 3.76
C VAL A 239 24.51 -0.05 3.46
N LEU A 240 24.76 0.81 4.47
CA LEU A 240 25.59 2.01 4.30
C LEU A 240 27.03 1.67 3.91
N CYS A 241 27.65 0.71 4.59
CA CYS A 241 29.01 0.26 4.28
C CYS A 241 29.11 -0.31 2.86
N ALA A 242 28.13 -1.11 2.44
CA ALA A 242 28.08 -1.64 1.07
C ALA A 242 27.94 -0.53 0.02
N LYS A 243 27.13 0.48 0.30
CA LYS A 243 26.99 1.66 -0.59
C LYS A 243 28.27 2.48 -0.68
N LEU A 244 28.93 2.75 0.44
CA LEU A 244 30.20 3.47 0.46
C LEU A 244 31.28 2.73 -0.32
N LYS A 245 31.38 1.40 -0.12
CA LYS A 245 32.31 0.58 -0.88
C LYS A 245 32.04 0.66 -2.38
N ALA A 246 30.78 0.47 -2.81
CA ALA A 246 30.41 0.58 -4.21
C ALA A 246 30.75 1.95 -4.81
N GLN A 247 30.61 3.04 -4.05
CA GLN A 247 31.01 4.38 -4.48
C GLN A 247 32.52 4.50 -4.64
N CYS A 248 33.33 3.94 -3.75
CA CYS A 248 34.78 3.92 -3.85
C CYS A 248 35.21 3.12 -5.10
N ASP A 249 34.69 1.90 -5.24
CA ASP A 249 34.98 1.03 -6.38
C ASP A 249 34.63 1.70 -7.73
N MET A 250 33.50 2.40 -7.79
CA MET A 250 33.08 3.16 -9.00
C MET A 250 34.04 4.32 -9.29
N ARG A 251 34.46 5.08 -8.28
CA ARG A 251 35.45 6.16 -8.47
C ARG A 251 36.77 5.64 -8.99
N GLU A 252 37.26 4.54 -8.45
CA GLU A 252 38.50 3.88 -8.89
C GLU A 252 38.38 3.40 -10.35
N TYR A 253 37.28 2.72 -10.67
CA TYR A 253 36.99 2.29 -12.06
C TYR A 253 37.00 3.46 -13.04
N LEU A 254 36.35 4.57 -12.71
CA LEU A 254 36.31 5.74 -13.54
C LEU A 254 37.68 6.38 -13.74
N ALA A 255 38.51 6.44 -12.67
CA ALA A 255 39.88 6.94 -12.75
C ALA A 255 40.78 6.07 -13.67
N ILE A 256 40.70 4.73 -13.55
CA ILE A 256 41.40 3.79 -14.41
C ILE A 256 40.96 3.99 -15.88
N ARG A 257 39.66 4.05 -16.14
CA ARG A 257 39.09 4.22 -17.46
C ARG A 257 39.53 5.54 -18.13
N GLN A 258 39.64 6.63 -17.37
CA GLN A 258 40.16 7.91 -17.86
C GLN A 258 41.64 7.81 -18.24
N LYS A 259 42.47 7.17 -17.43
CA LYS A 259 43.90 6.93 -17.75
C LYS A 259 44.07 6.11 -19.02
N THR A 260 43.28 5.02 -19.16
CA THR A 260 43.33 4.17 -20.35
C THR A 260 42.95 4.93 -21.63
N LYS A 261 41.92 5.78 -21.58
CA LYS A 261 41.54 6.61 -22.72
C LYS A 261 42.62 7.64 -23.11
N ALA A 262 43.25 8.28 -22.12
CA ALA A 262 44.35 9.21 -22.35
C ALA A 262 45.55 8.53 -23.02
N SER A 263 45.90 7.30 -22.62
CA SER A 263 46.96 6.51 -23.18
C SER A 263 46.67 5.98 -24.60
N GLN A 264 45.41 5.92 -25.03
CA GLN A 264 45.03 5.53 -26.40
C GLN A 264 44.95 6.71 -27.38
N GLN A 265 45.02 7.94 -26.90
CA GLN A 265 44.97 9.17 -27.69
C GLN A 265 46.35 9.81 -27.87
N SER A 266 47.37 9.32 -27.16
CA SER A 266 48.77 9.66 -27.30
C SER A 266 49.49 8.60 -28.13
#